data_8991cad30e5049f7eeedcfd350ff396c
#
_entry.id   8991cad30e5049f7eeedcfd350ff396c
#
_cell.length_a   1.000
_cell.length_b   1.000
_cell.length_c   1.000
_cell.angle_alpha   90.00
_cell.angle_beta   90.00
_cell.angle_gamma   90.00
#
_symmetry.space_group_name_H-M   'P 1'
#
loop_
_entity.id
_entity.type
_entity.pdbx_description
1 polymer ?
#
loop_
_entity_poly.entity_id
_entity_poly.type
_entity_poly.pdbx_seq_one_letter_code
_entity_poly.pdbx_strand_id
1 'polypeptide(L)'
;MRVIAIVLDSVGIGEMPDAAAYGDLGSNTLVNTAKAVGGLQLRNLAKMGLGNLAEIPGVPKLEAIGAYGIMLEKSPGKDSTTGHWELAGVILEKPFDLFPNGFPPRLIAEFEKRTNRKVIGNKAACLLYTSPSPRDS
;
A
#
# COMPACT_ATOMS: atom_id res chain seq x y z
N MET A 1 -0.02 15.87 -24.82
CA MET A 1 -1.05 15.30 -23.92
C MET A 1 -0.51 15.32 -22.52
N ARG A 2 -1.28 15.72 -21.51
CA ARG A 2 -0.87 15.66 -20.08
C ARG A 2 -1.71 14.59 -19.40
N VAL A 3 -1.05 13.69 -18.66
CA VAL A 3 -1.69 12.68 -17.80
C VAL A 3 -1.31 12.99 -16.35
N ILE A 4 -2.28 12.94 -15.45
CA ILE A 4 -2.08 13.14 -14.02
C ILE A 4 -2.56 11.87 -13.32
N ALA A 5 -1.66 11.18 -12.63
CA ALA A 5 -1.98 10.05 -11.76
C ALA A 5 -1.97 10.52 -10.30
N ILE A 6 -3.03 10.22 -9.57
CA ILE A 6 -3.15 10.53 -8.14
C ILE A 6 -3.28 9.21 -7.40
N VAL A 7 -2.30 8.89 -6.57
CA VAL A 7 -2.32 7.71 -5.68
C VAL A 7 -2.77 8.16 -4.30
N LEU A 8 -3.86 7.58 -3.81
CA LEU A 8 -4.31 7.78 -2.44
C LEU A 8 -3.62 6.72 -1.58
N ASP A 9 -2.65 7.17 -0.79
CA ASP A 9 -1.88 6.28 0.08
C ASP A 9 -2.78 5.59 1.11
N SER A 10 -2.48 4.32 1.37
CA SER A 10 -3.20 3.48 2.34
C SER A 10 -4.71 3.29 2.06
N VAL A 11 -5.18 3.56 0.85
CA VAL A 11 -6.58 3.36 0.47
C VAL A 11 -6.73 2.13 -0.42
N GLY A 12 -7.54 1.17 0.05
CA GLY A 12 -7.87 -0.04 -0.69
C GLY A 12 -9.34 -0.40 -0.57
N ILE A 13 -9.85 -1.12 -1.57
CA ILE A 13 -11.22 -1.63 -1.61
C ILE A 13 -11.16 -3.15 -1.76
N GLY A 14 -11.51 -3.86 -0.69
CA GLY A 14 -11.46 -5.32 -0.64
C GLY A 14 -10.06 -5.85 -0.39
N GLU A 15 -10.00 -7.15 -0.19
CA GLU A 15 -8.77 -7.91 0.03
C GLU A 15 -8.33 -8.61 -1.27
N MET A 16 -7.04 -8.88 -1.36
CA MET A 16 -6.47 -9.68 -2.45
C MET A 16 -6.81 -11.17 -2.26
N PRO A 17 -6.85 -11.97 -3.33
CA PRO A 17 -7.11 -13.41 -3.23
C PRO A 17 -6.13 -14.18 -2.34
N ASP A 18 -4.92 -13.68 -2.18
CA ASP A 18 -3.85 -14.24 -1.37
C ASP A 18 -3.72 -13.58 0.02
N ALA A 19 -4.67 -12.74 0.42
CA ALA A 19 -4.68 -12.02 1.70
C ALA A 19 -4.45 -12.92 2.92
N ALA A 20 -4.95 -14.16 2.88
CA ALA A 20 -4.73 -15.13 3.96
C ALA A 20 -3.24 -15.41 4.20
N ALA A 21 -2.42 -15.47 3.16
CA ALA A 21 -0.99 -15.73 3.26
C ALA A 21 -0.24 -14.57 3.94
N TYR A 22 -0.82 -13.38 3.91
CA TYR A 22 -0.25 -12.15 4.49
C TYR A 22 -0.92 -11.73 5.80
N GLY A 23 -1.91 -12.49 6.29
CA GLY A 23 -2.66 -12.17 7.50
C GLY A 23 -3.62 -10.98 7.32
N ASP A 24 -4.04 -10.70 6.09
CA ASP A 24 -4.82 -9.52 5.70
C ASP A 24 -6.29 -9.83 5.39
N LEU A 25 -6.79 -10.96 5.84
CA LEU A 25 -8.21 -11.30 5.68
C LEU A 25 -9.12 -10.20 6.26
N GLY A 26 -10.15 -9.81 5.50
CA GLY A 26 -11.08 -8.75 5.86
C GLY A 26 -10.55 -7.33 5.61
N SER A 27 -9.38 -7.19 4.99
CA SER A 27 -8.82 -5.87 4.64
C SER A 27 -9.70 -5.16 3.64
N ASN A 28 -10.23 -4.01 4.03
CA ASN A 28 -11.01 -3.12 3.19
C ASN A 28 -11.02 -1.74 3.81
N THR A 29 -9.96 -0.98 3.60
CA THR A 29 -9.73 0.30 4.27
C THR A 29 -10.94 1.22 4.12
N LEU A 30 -11.42 1.40 2.90
CA LEU A 30 -12.47 2.38 2.61
C LEU A 30 -13.80 1.99 3.24
N VAL A 31 -14.22 0.72 3.09
CA VAL A 31 -15.49 0.24 3.67
C VAL A 31 -15.42 0.18 5.20
N ASN A 32 -14.30 -0.30 5.75
CA ASN A 32 -14.12 -0.40 7.20
C ASN A 32 -14.09 0.98 7.85
N THR A 33 -13.39 1.94 7.24
CA THR A 33 -13.41 3.34 7.68
C THR A 33 -14.81 3.93 7.61
N ALA A 34 -15.52 3.74 6.50
CA ALA A 34 -16.88 4.23 6.33
C ALA A 34 -17.83 3.69 7.42
N LYS A 35 -17.72 2.39 7.76
CA LYS A 35 -18.49 1.79 8.86
C LYS A 35 -18.14 2.40 10.21
N ALA A 36 -16.85 2.60 10.48
CA ALA A 36 -16.37 3.11 11.76
C ALA A 36 -16.81 4.56 12.04
N VAL A 37 -16.91 5.39 11.00
CA VAL A 37 -17.29 6.81 11.13
C VAL A 37 -18.77 7.08 10.82
N GLY A 38 -19.58 6.04 10.57
CA GLY A 38 -21.01 6.18 10.26
C GLY A 38 -21.32 6.66 8.84
N GLY A 39 -20.38 6.51 7.91
CA GLY A 39 -20.50 6.84 6.50
C GLY A 39 -19.53 7.92 6.02
N LEU A 40 -19.15 7.85 4.75
CA LEU A 40 -18.26 8.80 4.09
C LEU A 40 -19.04 9.69 3.11
N GLN A 41 -18.64 10.96 3.02
CA GLN A 41 -19.23 11.91 2.05
C GLN A 41 -18.24 12.19 0.92
N LEU A 42 -18.18 11.29 -0.05
CA LEU A 42 -17.25 11.35 -1.18
C LEU A 42 -17.99 11.66 -2.49
N ARG A 43 -18.69 12.80 -2.54
CA ARG A 43 -19.60 13.18 -3.64
C ARG A 43 -18.97 13.12 -5.02
N ASN A 44 -17.74 13.60 -5.18
CA ASN A 44 -17.05 13.62 -6.48
C ASN A 44 -16.61 12.22 -6.89
N LEU A 45 -16.06 11.43 -5.97
CA LEU A 45 -15.68 10.05 -6.23
C LEU A 45 -16.90 9.17 -6.50
N ALA A 46 -18.03 9.41 -5.84
CA ALA A 46 -19.29 8.74 -6.14
C ALA A 46 -19.74 9.00 -7.58
N LYS A 47 -19.69 10.26 -8.06
CA LYS A 47 -19.97 10.61 -9.47
C LYS A 47 -18.99 9.95 -10.46
N MET A 48 -17.75 9.69 -10.04
CA MET A 48 -16.76 8.99 -10.84
C MET A 48 -16.92 7.47 -10.81
N GLY A 49 -17.85 6.93 -10.01
CA GLY A 49 -18.19 5.50 -9.98
C GLY A 49 -17.70 4.74 -8.76
N LEU A 50 -17.14 5.40 -7.74
CA LEU A 50 -16.59 4.73 -6.56
C LEU A 50 -17.60 3.79 -5.88
N GLY A 51 -18.84 4.23 -5.71
CA GLY A 51 -19.92 3.43 -5.08
C GLY A 51 -20.34 2.20 -5.90
N ASN A 52 -19.90 2.09 -7.16
CA ASN A 52 -20.19 0.92 -8.01
C ASN A 52 -19.16 -0.20 -7.80
N LEU A 53 -18.01 0.10 -7.16
CA LEU A 53 -16.95 -0.88 -6.88
C LEU A 53 -17.25 -1.73 -5.64
N ALA A 54 -17.85 -1.12 -4.62
CA ALA A 54 -18.21 -1.78 -3.38
C ALA A 54 -19.36 -1.03 -2.68
N GLU A 55 -20.02 -1.70 -1.75
CA GLU A 55 -21.01 -1.08 -0.86
C GLU A 55 -20.30 -0.29 0.24
N ILE A 56 -20.17 1.04 0.05
CA ILE A 56 -19.47 1.93 0.96
C ILE A 56 -20.51 2.82 1.66
N PRO A 57 -20.71 2.71 2.98
CA PRO A 57 -21.64 3.56 3.71
C PRO A 57 -21.43 5.05 3.42
N GLY A 58 -22.49 5.74 3.01
CA GLY A 58 -22.46 7.15 2.65
C GLY A 58 -22.00 7.49 1.22
N VAL A 59 -21.60 6.48 0.43
CA VAL A 59 -21.21 6.64 -0.98
C VAL A 59 -22.23 5.94 -1.88
N PRO A 60 -23.16 6.66 -2.52
CA PRO A 60 -24.18 6.04 -3.33
C PRO A 60 -23.63 5.46 -4.65
N LYS A 61 -24.30 4.42 -5.14
CA LYS A 61 -24.12 3.94 -6.52
C LYS A 61 -24.77 4.95 -7.47
N LEU A 62 -24.01 5.45 -8.41
CA LEU A 62 -24.46 6.43 -9.39
C LEU A 62 -24.06 6.01 -10.80
N GLU A 63 -24.75 6.55 -11.80
CA GLU A 63 -24.25 6.51 -13.17
C GLU A 63 -22.94 7.30 -13.24
N ALA A 64 -21.86 6.61 -13.64
CA ALA A 64 -20.53 7.18 -13.57
C ALA A 64 -20.27 8.13 -14.74
N ILE A 65 -19.69 9.30 -14.47
CA ILE A 65 -19.24 10.25 -15.48
C ILE A 65 -17.85 9.92 -16.05
N GLY A 66 -17.20 8.86 -15.55
CA GLY A 66 -15.88 8.41 -15.97
C GLY A 66 -15.78 6.89 -15.98
N ALA A 67 -14.60 6.39 -16.26
CA ALA A 67 -14.31 4.96 -16.16
C ALA A 67 -13.84 4.61 -14.73
N TYR A 68 -14.25 3.45 -14.24
CA TYR A 68 -13.83 2.91 -12.95
C TYR A 68 -13.58 1.42 -13.06
N GLY A 69 -12.78 0.87 -12.15
CA GLY A 69 -12.47 -0.55 -12.12
C GLY A 69 -11.64 -0.93 -10.91
N ILE A 70 -11.40 -2.21 -10.76
CA ILE A 70 -10.56 -2.80 -9.71
C ILE A 70 -9.29 -3.30 -10.39
N MET A 71 -8.14 -2.95 -9.83
CA MET A 71 -6.84 -3.51 -10.21
C MET A 71 -6.40 -4.48 -9.11
N LEU A 72 -6.01 -5.67 -9.52
CA LEU A 72 -5.39 -6.66 -8.64
C LEU A 72 -3.90 -6.70 -8.94
N GLU A 73 -3.08 -6.58 -7.91
CA GLU A 73 -1.63 -6.70 -8.02
C GLU A 73 -1.26 -8.12 -8.49
N LYS A 74 -0.36 -8.21 -9.44
CA LYS A 74 0.13 -9.48 -9.99
C LYS A 74 1.47 -9.90 -9.39
N SER A 75 2.27 -8.92 -8.99
CA SER A 75 3.56 -9.17 -8.36
C SER A 75 3.37 -9.79 -6.97
N PRO A 76 4.14 -10.81 -6.60
CA PRO A 76 4.15 -11.31 -5.24
C PRO A 76 4.85 -10.31 -4.32
N GLY A 77 4.29 -10.08 -3.15
CA GLY A 77 4.85 -9.19 -2.14
C GLY A 77 3.80 -8.27 -1.53
N LYS A 78 4.17 -7.67 -0.41
CA LYS A 78 3.33 -6.73 0.32
C LYS A 78 4.19 -5.55 0.74
N ASP A 79 4.65 -4.78 -0.22
CA ASP A 79 5.47 -3.60 0.03
C ASP A 79 5.18 -2.49 -0.98
N SER A 80 5.42 -1.25 -0.56
CA SER A 80 5.14 -0.06 -1.37
C SER A 80 5.96 -0.02 -2.67
N THR A 81 7.18 -0.55 -2.65
CA THR A 81 8.05 -0.54 -3.82
C THR A 81 7.50 -1.42 -4.93
N THR A 82 7.08 -2.64 -4.58
CA THR A 82 6.46 -3.59 -5.51
C THR A 82 5.21 -2.98 -6.15
N GLY A 83 4.31 -2.42 -5.34
CA GLY A 83 3.08 -1.80 -5.83
C GLY A 83 3.34 -0.61 -6.77
N HIS A 84 4.28 0.28 -6.43
CA HIS A 84 4.62 1.42 -7.29
C HIS A 84 5.29 0.98 -8.60
N TRP A 85 6.13 -0.03 -8.56
CA TRP A 85 6.75 -0.57 -9.76
C TRP A 85 5.72 -1.21 -10.70
N GLU A 86 4.74 -1.92 -10.15
CA GLU A 86 3.69 -2.51 -10.95
C GLU A 86 2.78 -1.45 -11.58
N LEU A 87 2.46 -0.36 -10.88
CA LEU A 87 1.77 0.79 -11.46
C LEU A 87 2.57 1.42 -12.63
N ALA A 88 3.90 1.34 -12.58
CA ALA A 88 4.78 1.78 -13.66
C ALA A 88 4.98 0.70 -14.77
N GLY A 89 4.34 -0.46 -14.66
CA GLY A 89 4.41 -1.55 -15.64
C GLY A 89 5.50 -2.59 -15.38
N VAL A 90 6.16 -2.55 -14.21
CA VAL A 90 7.18 -3.54 -13.83
C VAL A 90 6.56 -4.59 -12.92
N ILE A 91 6.40 -5.80 -13.42
CA ILE A 91 5.89 -6.93 -12.65
C ILE A 91 7.07 -7.73 -12.13
N LEU A 92 7.12 -7.98 -10.83
CA LEU A 92 8.12 -8.82 -10.20
C LEU A 92 7.72 -10.29 -10.28
N GLU A 93 8.70 -11.17 -10.52
CA GLU A 93 8.50 -12.62 -10.47
C GLU A 93 8.72 -13.18 -9.04
N LYS A 94 9.49 -12.46 -8.24
CA LYS A 94 9.82 -12.83 -6.85
C LYS A 94 9.68 -11.62 -5.93
N PRO A 95 9.16 -11.81 -4.72
CA PRO A 95 9.09 -10.73 -3.74
C PRO A 95 10.49 -10.32 -3.29
N PHE A 96 10.62 -9.13 -2.73
CA PHE A 96 11.85 -8.71 -2.07
C PHE A 96 12.11 -9.55 -0.82
N ASP A 97 13.40 -9.77 -0.52
CA ASP A 97 13.79 -10.45 0.71
C ASP A 97 13.40 -9.61 1.94
N LEU A 98 12.83 -10.28 2.93
CA LEU A 98 12.45 -9.67 4.19
C LEU A 98 13.46 -10.04 5.28
N PHE A 99 13.81 -9.06 6.11
CA PHE A 99 14.76 -9.22 7.21
C PHE A 99 14.12 -8.86 8.56
N PRO A 100 13.14 -9.66 9.05
CA PRO A 100 12.38 -9.34 10.25
C PRO A 100 13.23 -9.25 11.52
N ASN A 101 14.39 -9.85 11.53
CA ASN A 101 15.35 -9.80 12.63
C ASN A 101 16.57 -8.92 12.34
N GLY A 102 16.47 -8.05 11.34
CA GLY A 102 17.61 -7.29 10.80
C GLY A 102 18.43 -8.06 9.78
N PHE A 103 19.38 -7.38 9.15
CA PHE A 103 20.24 -7.98 8.14
C PHE A 103 21.16 -9.05 8.74
N PRO A 104 21.50 -10.08 7.95
CA PRO A 104 22.42 -11.12 8.40
C PRO A 104 23.77 -10.57 8.88
N PRO A 105 24.38 -11.16 9.93
CA PRO A 105 25.66 -10.69 10.46
C PRO A 105 26.77 -10.58 9.42
N ARG A 106 26.79 -11.51 8.45
CA ARG A 106 27.76 -11.49 7.35
C ARG A 106 27.65 -10.20 6.49
N LEU A 107 26.42 -9.78 6.20
CA LEU A 107 26.19 -8.56 5.41
C LEU A 107 26.63 -7.32 6.22
N ILE A 108 26.30 -7.29 7.50
CA ILE A 108 26.71 -6.20 8.40
C ILE A 108 28.23 -6.11 8.48
N ALA A 109 28.91 -7.23 8.71
CA ALA A 109 30.38 -7.26 8.78
C ALA A 109 31.05 -6.78 7.48
N GLU A 110 30.52 -7.17 6.33
CA GLU A 110 31.05 -6.74 5.03
C GLU A 110 30.79 -5.22 4.81
N PHE A 111 29.62 -4.74 5.18
CA PHE A 111 29.31 -3.31 5.11
C PHE A 111 30.25 -2.49 6.01
N GLU A 112 30.44 -2.89 7.27
CA GLU A 112 31.32 -2.21 8.23
C GLU A 112 32.76 -2.20 7.73
N LYS A 113 33.25 -3.32 7.19
CA LYS A 113 34.58 -3.43 6.60
C LYS A 113 34.77 -2.48 5.42
N ARG A 114 33.79 -2.37 4.52
CA ARG A 114 33.91 -1.51 3.33
C ARG A 114 33.79 -0.03 3.65
N THR A 115 32.91 0.31 4.60
CA THR A 115 32.64 1.70 4.93
C THR A 115 33.54 2.25 6.04
N ASN A 116 34.21 1.37 6.78
CA ASN A 116 34.90 1.70 8.04
C ASN A 116 33.99 2.43 9.04
N ARG A 117 32.71 2.03 9.08
CA ARG A 117 31.70 2.58 9.98
C ARG A 117 30.93 1.43 10.62
N LYS A 118 30.57 1.60 11.89
CA LYS A 118 29.70 0.65 12.59
C LYS A 118 28.25 0.87 12.23
N VAL A 119 27.51 -0.24 12.08
CA VAL A 119 26.05 -0.20 11.87
C VAL A 119 25.34 -0.01 13.19
N ILE A 120 24.41 0.94 13.21
CA ILE A 120 23.46 1.15 14.32
C ILE A 120 22.05 0.86 13.82
N GLY A 121 21.22 0.29 14.69
CA GLY A 121 19.79 0.07 14.38
C GLY A 121 19.50 -1.08 13.41
N ASN A 122 20.37 -2.12 13.38
CA ASN A 122 20.07 -3.35 12.61
C ASN A 122 18.93 -4.15 13.24
N LYS A 123 17.72 -3.66 13.08
CA LYS A 123 16.48 -4.24 13.60
C LYS A 123 15.35 -4.02 12.60
N ALA A 124 14.30 -4.83 12.68
CA ALA A 124 13.10 -4.58 11.93
C ALA A 124 12.54 -3.20 12.28
N ALA A 125 12.25 -2.41 11.26
CA ALA A 125 11.75 -1.05 11.43
C ALA A 125 10.75 -0.74 10.31
N CYS A 126 9.61 -0.18 10.69
CA CYS A 126 8.69 0.42 9.75
C CYS A 126 9.02 1.92 9.63
N LEU A 127 9.17 2.41 8.42
CA LEU A 127 9.49 3.81 8.16
C LEU A 127 8.50 4.76 8.86
N LEU A 128 7.22 4.39 8.88
CA LEU A 128 6.16 5.18 9.48
C LEU A 128 6.30 5.36 11.00
N TYR A 129 6.85 4.34 11.70
CA TYR A 129 6.94 4.37 13.17
C TYR A 129 8.33 4.69 13.69
N THR A 130 9.36 4.57 12.87
CA THR A 130 10.75 4.64 13.32
C THR A 130 11.52 5.84 12.81
N SER A 131 10.98 6.56 11.85
CA SER A 131 11.58 7.77 11.30
C SER A 131 10.49 8.84 11.20
N PRO A 132 10.24 9.61 12.27
CA PRO A 132 9.37 10.77 12.17
C PRO A 132 9.96 11.71 11.11
N SER A 133 9.23 11.86 10.03
CA SER A 133 9.59 12.82 8.99
C SER A 133 9.36 14.23 9.52
N PRO A 134 10.22 15.21 9.24
CA PRO A 134 9.94 16.61 9.51
C PRO A 134 8.66 17.15 8.85
N ARG A 135 8.04 16.35 7.97
CA ARG A 135 6.76 16.66 7.33
C ARG A 135 5.55 16.22 8.17
N ASP A 136 5.78 15.40 9.19
CA ASP A 136 4.72 14.84 10.05
C ASP A 136 4.63 15.59 11.40
N SER A 137 5.32 16.73 11.54
CA SER A 137 5.30 17.61 12.71
C SER A 137 4.52 18.88 12.47
#